data_3e94210957bd3ef6908866cf38cead51
#
_entry.id   3e94210957bd3ef6908866cf38cead51
#
_cell.length_a   1.000
_cell.length_b   1.000
_cell.length_c   1.000
_cell.angle_alpha   90.00
_cell.angle_beta   90.00
_cell.angle_gamma   90.00
#
_symmetry.space_group_name_H-M   'P 1'
#
loop_
_entity.id
_entity.type
_entity.pdbx_description
1 polymer ?
#
loop_
_entity_poly.entity_id
_entity_poly.type
_entity_poly.pdbx_seq_one_letter_code
_entity_poly.pdbx_strand_id
1 'polypeptide(L)'
;MNQPSLSLPSFAKINWSLEIPGKRADGYHEVKTLLQTVSLHDELHFELSDDRAVSLSCDNPDVPTGSDNLIVRAAHALQERFEVEKGIRIRLEKRIPIKAGLGGASSNAAVTLLALNRLWEINPGGGELFEIAAKLGADVPFFLLGGCVQATGTGTTLSPLPSAPDPLRQYLIVITPNAGISTAAAYNALDSRALTTKNANPILSVSQSEANSGHSQPWTLEDSLENDFESVIFDIEPEIRRTKEALLQAGALGALLAGSGSSVFGIFAGKEDQQRAANEIQLEAGWRIFPCVTVSQTEYLRAIGS
;
A
#
# COMPACT_ATOMS: atom_id res chain seq x y z
N MET A 1 26.31 26.46 -9.92
CA MET A 1 26.59 25.00 -9.71
C MET A 1 25.24 24.34 -9.65
N ASN A 2 25.04 23.21 -10.34
CA ASN A 2 23.79 22.47 -10.23
C ASN A 2 23.67 21.95 -8.78
N GLN A 3 22.57 22.25 -8.12
CA GLN A 3 22.26 21.69 -6.81
C GLN A 3 22.13 20.17 -6.91
N PRO A 4 22.58 19.39 -5.91
CA PRO A 4 22.37 17.96 -5.86
C PRO A 4 20.89 17.61 -6.01
N SER A 5 20.58 16.69 -6.91
CA SER A 5 19.22 16.27 -7.21
C SER A 5 19.11 14.75 -7.25
N LEU A 6 17.92 14.22 -6.96
CA LEU A 6 17.63 12.80 -6.94
C LEU A 6 16.21 12.57 -7.46
N SER A 7 16.00 11.54 -8.28
CA SER A 7 14.68 11.11 -8.72
C SER A 7 14.48 9.64 -8.33
N LEU A 8 13.35 9.34 -7.70
CA LEU A 8 13.06 8.00 -7.21
C LEU A 8 11.59 7.62 -7.49
N PRO A 9 11.34 6.37 -7.91
CA PRO A 9 10.00 5.83 -8.00
C PRO A 9 9.45 5.55 -6.59
N SER A 10 8.16 5.80 -6.42
CA SER A 10 7.39 5.52 -5.21
C SER A 10 6.29 4.53 -5.54
N PHE A 11 6.53 3.25 -5.29
CA PHE A 11 5.69 2.14 -5.71
C PHE A 11 4.40 2.01 -4.89
N ALA A 12 3.35 1.50 -5.52
CA ALA A 12 2.12 1.09 -4.85
C ALA A 12 2.28 -0.27 -4.15
N LYS A 13 1.30 -0.62 -3.32
CA LYS A 13 1.14 -1.95 -2.71
C LYS A 13 -0.25 -2.52 -2.98
N ILE A 14 -0.35 -3.83 -2.87
CA ILE A 14 -1.60 -4.57 -2.70
C ILE A 14 -1.50 -5.40 -1.41
N ASN A 15 -2.61 -6.00 -1.01
CA ASN A 15 -2.66 -6.99 0.06
C ASN A 15 -3.09 -8.32 -0.55
N TRP A 16 -2.25 -9.35 -0.47
CA TRP A 16 -2.63 -10.72 -0.84
C TRP A 16 -3.65 -11.29 0.13
N SER A 17 -3.48 -10.99 1.43
CA SER A 17 -4.48 -11.25 2.46
C SER A 17 -4.62 -10.04 3.37
N LEU A 18 -5.81 -9.84 3.91
CA LEU A 18 -6.08 -8.85 4.95
C LEU A 18 -7.18 -9.38 5.87
N GLU A 19 -6.75 -9.86 7.03
CA GLU A 19 -7.58 -10.39 8.09
C GLU A 19 -7.67 -9.37 9.22
N ILE A 20 -8.86 -9.20 9.80
CA ILE A 20 -9.13 -8.32 10.95
C ILE A 20 -9.77 -9.16 12.06
N PRO A 21 -8.96 -9.89 12.85
CA PRO A 21 -9.46 -10.82 13.87
C PRO A 21 -10.34 -10.16 14.93
N GLY A 22 -10.20 -8.85 15.15
CA GLY A 22 -11.01 -8.12 16.09
C GLY A 22 -10.43 -6.80 16.55
N LYS A 23 -11.15 -6.18 17.49
CA LYS A 23 -10.77 -4.91 18.09
C LYS A 23 -9.94 -5.14 19.35
N ARG A 24 -8.85 -4.39 19.48
CA ARG A 24 -7.92 -4.41 20.62
C ARG A 24 -8.44 -3.56 21.77
N ALA A 25 -7.89 -3.77 22.96
CA ALA A 25 -8.24 -2.99 24.15
C ALA A 25 -7.86 -1.50 24.04
N ASP A 26 -6.86 -1.16 23.18
CA ASP A 26 -6.44 0.20 22.88
C ASP A 26 -7.34 0.95 21.89
N GLY A 27 -8.41 0.28 21.39
CA GLY A 27 -9.39 0.83 20.46
C GLY A 27 -9.01 0.67 18.98
N TYR A 28 -7.80 0.22 18.66
CA TYR A 28 -7.39 -0.16 17.30
C TYR A 28 -7.86 -1.58 16.97
N HIS A 29 -7.74 -1.95 15.67
CA HIS A 29 -8.00 -3.32 15.24
C HIS A 29 -6.71 -4.11 15.16
N GLU A 30 -6.78 -5.38 15.53
CA GLU A 30 -5.75 -6.35 15.19
C GLU A 30 -5.81 -6.62 13.70
N VAL A 31 -4.68 -6.57 13.03
CA VAL A 31 -4.57 -6.79 11.59
C VAL A 31 -3.50 -7.85 11.33
N LYS A 32 -3.81 -8.78 10.43
CA LYS A 32 -2.83 -9.69 9.86
C LYS A 32 -2.95 -9.60 8.35
N THR A 33 -1.88 -9.19 7.70
CA THR A 33 -1.90 -8.94 6.24
C THR A 33 -0.60 -9.32 5.59
N LEU A 34 -0.68 -9.72 4.33
CA LEU A 34 0.47 -9.94 3.48
C LEU A 34 0.52 -8.84 2.41
N LEU A 35 1.46 -7.94 2.58
CA LEU A 35 1.69 -6.79 1.72
C LEU A 35 2.63 -7.13 0.57
N GLN A 36 2.35 -6.63 -0.63
CA GLN A 36 3.17 -6.83 -1.82
C GLN A 36 3.35 -5.52 -2.60
N THR A 37 4.59 -5.16 -2.87
CA THR A 37 4.91 -4.06 -3.79
C THR A 37 4.56 -4.42 -5.23
N VAL A 38 3.96 -3.46 -5.96
CA VAL A 38 3.61 -3.61 -7.38
C VAL A 38 4.23 -2.49 -8.22
N SER A 39 4.38 -2.71 -9.53
CA SER A 39 5.11 -1.81 -10.43
C SER A 39 4.41 -0.48 -10.75
N LEU A 40 3.13 -0.32 -10.39
CA LEU A 40 2.47 0.98 -10.43
C LEU A 40 3.16 1.92 -9.43
N HIS A 41 3.62 3.10 -9.87
CA HIS A 41 4.38 4.01 -9.01
C HIS A 41 4.16 5.48 -9.37
N ASP A 42 4.32 6.35 -8.39
CA ASP A 42 4.54 7.78 -8.56
C ASP A 42 6.02 8.06 -8.81
N GLU A 43 6.38 9.25 -9.28
CA GLU A 43 7.76 9.69 -9.40
C GLU A 43 7.98 10.91 -8.50
N LEU A 44 9.06 10.88 -7.71
CA LEU A 44 9.44 11.97 -6.83
C LEU A 44 10.80 12.53 -7.27
N HIS A 45 10.86 13.83 -7.47
CA HIS A 45 12.08 14.55 -7.81
C HIS A 45 12.42 15.48 -6.66
N PHE A 46 13.65 15.37 -6.17
CA PHE A 46 14.19 16.11 -5.04
C PHE A 46 15.34 17.01 -5.51
N GLU A 47 15.34 18.26 -5.10
CA GLU A 47 16.39 19.22 -5.35
C GLU A 47 16.71 19.98 -4.06
N LEU A 48 17.99 19.95 -3.61
CA LEU A 48 18.41 20.66 -2.41
C LEU A 48 18.15 22.16 -2.55
N SER A 49 17.83 22.79 -1.43
CA SER A 49 17.68 24.24 -1.32
C SER A 49 18.61 24.78 -0.22
N ASP A 50 19.18 25.95 -0.44
CA ASP A 50 20.09 26.60 0.51
C ASP A 50 19.35 27.19 1.70
N ASP A 51 18.04 27.43 1.59
CA ASP A 51 17.15 27.81 2.70
C ASP A 51 16.63 26.57 3.42
N ARG A 52 16.09 26.73 4.63
CA ARG A 52 15.49 25.62 5.42
C ARG A 52 14.10 25.21 4.94
N ALA A 53 13.59 25.82 3.89
CA ALA A 53 12.22 25.60 3.43
C ALA A 53 12.02 24.22 2.83
N VAL A 54 10.87 23.61 3.15
CA VAL A 54 10.35 22.41 2.48
C VAL A 54 9.22 22.84 1.56
N SER A 55 9.35 22.59 0.26
CA SER A 55 8.32 22.91 -0.72
C SER A 55 7.94 21.67 -1.52
N LEU A 56 6.65 21.48 -1.75
CA LEU A 56 6.09 20.40 -2.55
C LEU A 56 5.24 20.99 -3.68
N SER A 57 5.46 20.48 -4.88
CA SER A 57 4.58 20.68 -6.03
C SER A 57 4.07 19.35 -6.55
N CYS A 58 2.87 19.32 -7.12
CA CYS A 58 2.26 18.12 -7.69
C CYS A 58 1.54 18.47 -8.98
N ASP A 59 1.60 17.58 -9.98
CA ASP A 59 0.87 17.68 -11.24
C ASP A 59 -0.62 17.41 -11.12
N ASN A 60 -1.06 16.81 -9.99
CA ASN A 60 -2.46 16.55 -9.69
C ASN A 60 -3.00 17.56 -8.65
N PRO A 61 -3.98 18.41 -9.00
CA PRO A 61 -4.51 19.44 -8.10
C PRO A 61 -5.27 18.89 -6.88
N ASP A 62 -5.72 17.64 -6.92
CA ASP A 62 -6.41 17.00 -5.79
C ASP A 62 -5.46 16.55 -4.67
N VAL A 63 -4.14 16.63 -4.90
CA VAL A 63 -3.13 16.32 -3.88
C VAL A 63 -2.78 17.58 -3.11
N PRO A 64 -3.06 17.65 -1.78
CA PRO A 64 -2.63 18.78 -0.98
C PRO A 64 -1.09 18.86 -0.96
N THR A 65 -0.55 20.07 -1.08
CA THR A 65 0.91 20.32 -1.07
C THR A 65 1.42 21.01 0.20
N GLY A 66 0.54 21.21 1.16
CA GLY A 66 0.85 21.85 2.46
C GLY A 66 1.30 20.86 3.55
N SER A 67 1.27 21.32 4.78
CA SER A 67 1.72 20.60 5.99
C SER A 67 0.99 19.29 6.26
N ASP A 68 -0.21 19.11 5.72
CA ASP A 68 -0.98 17.87 5.86
C ASP A 68 -0.48 16.74 4.95
N ASN A 69 0.34 17.04 3.94
CA ASN A 69 0.91 16.04 3.06
C ASN A 69 2.01 15.24 3.76
N LEU A 70 1.96 13.90 3.64
CA LEU A 70 2.94 13.01 4.30
C LEU A 70 4.38 13.22 3.80
N ILE A 71 4.59 13.68 2.56
CA ILE A 71 5.90 14.07 2.03
C ILE A 71 6.48 15.23 2.86
N VAL A 72 5.70 16.29 3.05
CA VAL A 72 6.10 17.48 3.81
C VAL A 72 6.33 17.12 5.27
N ARG A 73 5.44 16.31 5.85
CA ARG A 73 5.60 15.82 7.23
C ARG A 73 6.84 14.94 7.40
N ALA A 74 7.16 14.09 6.44
CA ALA A 74 8.38 13.27 6.46
C ALA A 74 9.65 14.13 6.44
N ALA A 75 9.69 15.17 5.59
CA ALA A 75 10.81 16.10 5.54
C ALA A 75 10.98 16.87 6.86
N HIS A 76 9.91 17.42 7.40
CA HIS A 76 9.96 18.12 8.69
C HIS A 76 10.35 17.21 9.85
N ALA A 77 9.86 15.97 9.88
CA ALA A 77 10.23 15.00 10.92
C ALA A 77 11.75 14.71 10.92
N LEU A 78 12.38 14.65 9.74
CA LEU A 78 13.84 14.52 9.64
C LEU A 78 14.56 15.80 10.05
N GLN A 79 14.09 16.99 9.62
CA GLN A 79 14.68 18.27 10.03
C GLN A 79 14.67 18.44 11.56
N GLU A 80 13.55 18.13 12.20
CA GLU A 80 13.42 18.23 13.66
C GLU A 80 14.27 17.19 14.40
N ARG A 81 14.24 15.92 13.93
CA ARG A 81 14.94 14.83 14.64
C ARG A 81 16.45 14.93 14.58
N PHE A 82 17.00 15.45 13.46
CA PHE A 82 18.43 15.49 13.16
C PHE A 82 18.99 16.92 13.04
N GLU A 83 18.22 17.92 13.43
CA GLU A 83 18.62 19.35 13.44
C GLU A 83 19.16 19.81 12.07
N VAL A 84 18.51 19.35 10.97
CA VAL A 84 18.95 19.69 9.61
C VAL A 84 18.51 21.10 9.25
N GLU A 85 19.47 21.94 8.86
CA GLU A 85 19.24 23.32 8.43
C GLU A 85 19.09 23.50 6.90
N LYS A 86 19.27 22.41 6.13
CA LYS A 86 19.06 22.39 4.68
C LYS A 86 17.60 22.24 4.33
N GLY A 87 17.15 22.90 3.28
CA GLY A 87 15.81 22.73 2.72
C GLY A 87 15.77 21.81 1.51
N ILE A 88 14.57 21.66 0.95
CA ILE A 88 14.32 20.77 -0.18
C ILE A 88 13.14 21.26 -1.01
N ARG A 89 13.27 21.21 -2.33
CA ARG A 89 12.17 21.30 -3.30
C ARG A 89 11.82 19.93 -3.79
N ILE A 90 10.54 19.56 -3.69
CA ILE A 90 10.04 18.24 -4.08
C ILE A 90 8.97 18.43 -5.16
N ARG A 91 9.08 17.67 -6.25
CA ARG A 91 8.06 17.59 -7.28
C ARG A 91 7.54 16.16 -7.36
N LEU A 92 6.23 15.99 -7.21
CA LEU A 92 5.53 14.73 -7.28
C LEU A 92 4.80 14.62 -8.62
N GLU A 93 5.10 13.57 -9.39
CA GLU A 93 4.31 13.13 -10.54
C GLU A 93 3.36 12.01 -10.08
N LYS A 94 2.06 12.32 -9.99
CA LYS A 94 1.07 11.43 -9.35
C LYS A 94 0.42 10.49 -10.35
N ARG A 95 0.70 9.20 -10.24
CA ARG A 95 0.12 8.13 -11.06
C ARG A 95 -0.74 7.15 -10.25
N ILE A 96 -0.33 6.85 -9.00
CA ILE A 96 -1.10 6.01 -8.10
C ILE A 96 -2.41 6.74 -7.73
N PRO A 97 -3.58 6.13 -7.88
CA PRO A 97 -4.86 6.72 -7.49
C PRO A 97 -4.89 7.15 -6.03
N ILE A 98 -5.53 8.30 -5.77
CA ILE A 98 -5.67 8.86 -4.43
C ILE A 98 -6.78 8.10 -3.68
N LYS A 99 -6.57 7.80 -2.38
CA LYS A 99 -7.57 7.14 -1.51
C LYS A 99 -8.09 5.80 -2.06
N ALA A 100 -7.23 5.04 -2.71
CA ALA A 100 -7.59 3.85 -3.45
C ALA A 100 -7.13 2.52 -2.80
N GLY A 101 -6.66 2.54 -1.55
CA GLY A 101 -6.16 1.34 -0.85
C GLY A 101 -4.75 0.90 -1.27
N LEU A 102 -4.10 1.63 -2.17
CA LEU A 102 -2.81 1.27 -2.80
C LEU A 102 -1.56 1.82 -2.08
N GLY A 103 -1.72 2.50 -0.97
CA GLY A 103 -0.61 2.99 -0.13
C GLY A 103 0.21 4.15 -0.71
N GLY A 104 -0.23 4.83 -1.78
CA GLY A 104 0.57 5.81 -2.51
C GLY A 104 1.13 6.95 -1.63
N ALA A 105 0.33 7.55 -0.75
CA ALA A 105 0.80 8.61 0.14
C ALA A 105 1.86 8.10 1.15
N SER A 106 1.69 6.88 1.68
CA SER A 106 2.64 6.25 2.59
C SER A 106 3.95 5.89 1.87
N SER A 107 3.85 5.42 0.63
CA SER A 107 5.02 5.17 -0.22
C SER A 107 5.80 6.46 -0.48
N ASN A 108 5.10 7.54 -0.85
CA ASN A 108 5.73 8.85 -1.08
C ASN A 108 6.47 9.35 0.17
N ALA A 109 5.89 9.17 1.36
CA ALA A 109 6.55 9.53 2.62
C ALA A 109 7.81 8.70 2.88
N ALA A 110 7.74 7.38 2.70
CA ALA A 110 8.89 6.49 2.89
C ALA A 110 10.03 6.81 1.93
N VAL A 111 9.72 6.99 0.63
CA VAL A 111 10.71 7.40 -0.38
C VAL A 111 11.30 8.77 -0.04
N THR A 112 10.50 9.69 0.51
CA THR A 112 11.01 10.99 0.98
C THR A 112 11.99 10.81 2.14
N LEU A 113 11.69 9.95 3.13
CA LEU A 113 12.65 9.66 4.21
C LEU A 113 13.97 9.11 3.67
N LEU A 114 13.92 8.18 2.72
CA LEU A 114 15.12 7.58 2.11
C LEU A 114 15.92 8.57 1.27
N ALA A 115 15.24 9.40 0.45
CA ALA A 115 15.87 10.40 -0.39
C ALA A 115 16.56 11.48 0.45
N LEU A 116 15.88 12.01 1.47
CA LEU A 116 16.42 13.06 2.32
C LEU A 116 17.52 12.56 3.23
N ASN A 117 17.43 11.31 3.72
CA ASN A 117 18.54 10.69 4.43
C ASN A 117 19.85 10.74 3.60
N ARG A 118 19.77 10.51 2.29
CA ARG A 118 20.94 10.57 1.39
C ARG A 118 21.36 12.00 1.08
N LEU A 119 20.42 12.85 0.67
CA LEU A 119 20.70 14.22 0.23
C LEU A 119 21.19 15.12 1.39
N TRP A 120 20.68 14.87 2.58
CA TRP A 120 21.10 15.60 3.79
C TRP A 120 22.24 14.92 4.54
N GLU A 121 22.66 13.72 4.11
CA GLU A 121 23.77 12.94 4.71
C GLU A 121 23.57 12.65 6.20
N ILE A 122 22.30 12.27 6.57
CA ILE A 122 21.89 12.17 7.98
C ILE A 122 22.54 10.97 8.68
N ASN A 123 22.64 9.80 8.01
CA ASN A 123 23.20 8.55 8.57
C ASN A 123 22.54 8.16 9.91
N PRO A 124 21.22 7.96 9.97
CA PRO A 124 20.49 7.65 11.20
C PRO A 124 20.95 6.34 11.79
N GLY A 125 20.88 6.23 13.10
CA GLY A 125 21.11 4.97 13.83
C GLY A 125 20.11 3.87 13.44
N GLY A 126 20.42 2.61 13.74
CA GLY A 126 19.57 1.49 13.40
C GLY A 126 18.15 1.62 13.97
N GLY A 127 17.17 1.68 13.07
CA GLY A 127 15.74 1.75 13.43
C GLY A 127 15.12 3.14 13.49
N GLU A 128 15.88 4.23 13.55
CA GLU A 128 15.31 5.59 13.68
C GLU A 128 14.39 5.98 12.52
N LEU A 129 14.72 5.60 11.28
CA LEU A 129 13.82 5.83 10.14
C LEU A 129 12.50 5.05 10.26
N PHE A 130 12.55 3.84 10.81
CA PHE A 130 11.34 3.05 11.06
C PHE A 130 10.45 3.68 12.15
N GLU A 131 11.06 4.24 13.19
CA GLU A 131 10.31 4.97 14.23
C GLU A 131 9.61 6.20 13.67
N ILE A 132 10.30 6.98 12.83
CA ILE A 132 9.71 8.14 12.14
C ILE A 132 8.61 7.67 11.19
N ALA A 133 8.87 6.65 10.39
CA ALA A 133 7.91 6.08 9.45
C ALA A 133 6.61 5.62 10.14
N ALA A 134 6.72 4.91 11.27
CA ALA A 134 5.57 4.43 12.04
C ALA A 134 4.70 5.58 12.60
N LYS A 135 5.31 6.72 12.95
CA LYS A 135 4.57 7.92 13.40
C LYS A 135 3.86 8.65 12.25
N LEU A 136 4.35 8.51 11.02
CA LEU A 136 3.73 9.10 9.83
C LEU A 136 2.48 8.34 9.37
N GLY A 137 2.51 7.00 9.48
CA GLY A 137 1.38 6.15 9.11
C GLY A 137 1.70 4.66 9.14
N ALA A 138 0.69 3.81 9.31
CA ALA A 138 0.85 2.37 9.49
C ALA A 138 1.53 1.67 8.30
N ASP A 139 1.25 2.10 7.07
CA ASP A 139 1.84 1.52 5.85
C ASP A 139 3.23 2.08 5.53
N VAL A 140 3.67 3.21 6.14
CA VAL A 140 4.94 3.85 5.79
C VAL A 140 6.16 2.94 6.03
N PRO A 141 6.24 2.21 7.17
CA PRO A 141 7.38 1.31 7.43
C PRO A 141 7.52 0.18 6.40
N PHE A 142 6.42 -0.33 5.83
CA PHE A 142 6.46 -1.32 4.76
C PHE A 142 7.28 -0.84 3.56
N PHE A 143 7.11 0.42 3.17
CA PHE A 143 7.81 1.01 2.02
C PHE A 143 9.29 1.37 2.30
N LEU A 144 9.79 1.18 3.51
CA LEU A 144 11.22 1.16 3.77
C LEU A 144 11.86 -0.19 3.42
N LEU A 145 11.06 -1.26 3.36
CA LEU A 145 11.48 -2.63 3.06
C LEU A 145 11.20 -3.02 1.61
N GLY A 146 9.98 -2.76 1.15
CA GLY A 146 9.47 -3.22 -0.14
C GLY A 146 9.34 -4.74 -0.27
N GLY A 147 8.99 -5.21 -1.47
CA GLY A 147 8.83 -6.63 -1.76
C GLY A 147 7.55 -7.22 -1.17
N CYS A 148 7.66 -8.41 -0.56
CA CYS A 148 6.57 -9.12 0.09
C CYS A 148 6.83 -9.19 1.60
N VAL A 149 5.90 -8.67 2.42
CA VAL A 149 6.08 -8.52 3.87
C VAL A 149 4.79 -8.88 4.59
N GLN A 150 4.89 -9.75 5.60
CA GLN A 150 3.80 -9.96 6.54
C GLN A 150 3.77 -8.82 7.56
N ALA A 151 2.59 -8.26 7.78
CA ALA A 151 2.36 -7.24 8.81
C ALA A 151 1.30 -7.72 9.80
N THR A 152 1.55 -7.50 11.10
CA THR A 152 0.68 -7.89 12.20
C THR A 152 0.52 -6.75 13.21
N GLY A 153 -0.29 -6.96 14.25
CA GLY A 153 -0.61 -5.95 15.25
C GLY A 153 -1.52 -4.87 14.66
N THR A 154 -1.13 -3.62 14.73
CA THR A 154 -1.82 -2.51 14.04
C THR A 154 -1.36 -2.33 12.58
N GLY A 155 -0.72 -3.36 12.00
CA GLY A 155 -0.09 -3.30 10.68
C GLY A 155 1.37 -2.81 10.69
N THR A 156 1.93 -2.57 11.87
CA THR A 156 3.27 -1.99 12.04
C THR A 156 4.36 -2.98 12.45
N THR A 157 4.00 -4.19 12.87
CA THR A 157 4.96 -5.27 13.14
C THR A 157 5.23 -6.02 11.84
N LEU A 158 6.39 -5.75 11.24
CA LEU A 158 6.75 -6.22 9.91
C LEU A 158 7.71 -7.41 9.98
N SER A 159 7.39 -8.47 9.25
CA SER A 159 8.24 -9.64 9.07
C SER A 159 8.44 -9.86 7.56
N PRO A 160 9.59 -9.47 7.00
CA PRO A 160 9.89 -9.77 5.60
C PRO A 160 9.81 -11.27 5.40
N LEU A 161 9.09 -11.70 4.37
CA LEU A 161 9.15 -13.10 4.00
C LEU A 161 10.50 -13.38 3.33
N PRO A 162 11.13 -14.53 3.65
CA PRO A 162 12.30 -14.94 2.92
C PRO A 162 11.98 -14.87 1.43
N SER A 163 12.83 -14.22 0.66
CA SER A 163 12.68 -14.21 -0.79
C SER A 163 12.64 -15.65 -1.23
N ALA A 164 11.47 -16.14 -1.63
CA ALA A 164 11.44 -17.36 -2.44
C ALA A 164 12.42 -17.11 -3.61
N PRO A 165 13.21 -18.11 -4.03
CA PRO A 165 14.13 -17.92 -5.12
C PRO A 165 13.31 -17.39 -6.32
N ASP A 166 13.52 -16.11 -6.62
CA ASP A 166 12.84 -15.28 -7.63
C ASP A 166 11.31 -15.56 -7.66
N PRO A 167 10.52 -14.84 -6.82
CA PRO A 167 9.08 -15.07 -6.80
C PRO A 167 8.56 -14.88 -8.21
N LEU A 168 7.89 -15.89 -8.74
CA LEU A 168 7.25 -15.83 -10.05
C LEU A 168 6.52 -14.49 -10.16
N ARG A 169 6.99 -13.66 -11.07
CA ARG A 169 6.40 -12.35 -11.34
C ARG A 169 4.92 -12.53 -11.65
N GLN A 170 4.05 -11.99 -10.81
CA GLN A 170 2.62 -12.04 -11.01
C GLN A 170 2.19 -10.87 -11.90
N TYR A 171 1.34 -11.15 -12.87
CA TYR A 171 0.76 -10.17 -13.79
C TYR A 171 -0.60 -9.74 -13.25
N LEU A 172 -0.75 -8.44 -13.01
CA LEU A 172 -1.91 -7.88 -12.32
C LEU A 172 -2.56 -6.78 -13.15
N ILE A 173 -3.87 -6.65 -13.02
CA ILE A 173 -4.59 -5.44 -13.42
C ILE A 173 -5.23 -4.87 -12.17
N VAL A 174 -4.95 -3.61 -11.87
CA VAL A 174 -5.66 -2.85 -10.85
C VAL A 174 -6.72 -1.99 -11.53
N ILE A 175 -7.96 -2.05 -11.04
CA ILE A 175 -9.03 -1.12 -11.43
C ILE A 175 -9.38 -0.27 -10.23
N THR A 176 -9.39 1.05 -10.43
CA THR A 176 -9.87 2.01 -9.43
C THR A 176 -11.17 2.60 -9.95
N PRO A 177 -12.32 2.34 -9.27
CA PRO A 177 -13.60 2.95 -9.60
C PRO A 177 -13.61 4.43 -9.20
N ASN A 178 -14.69 5.12 -9.56
CA ASN A 178 -14.90 6.50 -9.12
C ASN A 178 -15.36 6.57 -7.65
N ALA A 179 -16.02 5.52 -7.17
CA ALA A 179 -16.39 5.39 -5.76
C ALA A 179 -15.16 5.42 -4.86
N GLY A 180 -15.26 6.10 -3.74
CA GLY A 180 -14.20 6.18 -2.73
C GLY A 180 -14.74 5.93 -1.33
N ILE A 181 -14.01 5.15 -0.55
CA ILE A 181 -14.32 4.95 0.87
C ILE A 181 -13.11 5.32 1.72
N SER A 182 -13.34 5.97 2.85
CA SER A 182 -12.25 6.22 3.80
C SER A 182 -11.97 4.97 4.63
N THR A 183 -10.71 4.74 4.99
CA THR A 183 -10.32 3.63 5.86
C THR A 183 -11.11 3.62 7.16
N ALA A 184 -11.36 4.80 7.76
CA ALA A 184 -12.18 4.93 8.95
C ALA A 184 -13.63 4.45 8.74
N ALA A 185 -14.24 4.79 7.59
CA ALA A 185 -15.59 4.33 7.25
C ALA A 185 -15.63 2.81 7.04
N ALA A 186 -14.59 2.22 6.43
CA ALA A 186 -14.46 0.78 6.24
C ALA A 186 -14.41 0.02 7.60
N TYR A 187 -13.58 0.48 8.54
CA TYR A 187 -13.52 -0.11 9.90
C TYR A 187 -14.83 0.06 10.67
N ASN A 188 -15.47 1.22 10.59
CA ASN A 188 -16.77 1.45 11.23
C ASN A 188 -17.87 0.51 10.69
N ALA A 189 -17.83 0.20 9.40
CA ALA A 189 -18.75 -0.74 8.78
C ALA A 189 -18.52 -2.17 9.29
N LEU A 190 -17.26 -2.60 9.42
CA LEU A 190 -16.92 -3.90 10.01
C LEU A 190 -17.39 -4.01 11.48
N ASP A 191 -17.13 -2.99 12.29
CA ASP A 191 -17.59 -2.95 13.69
C ASP A 191 -19.12 -3.06 13.79
N SER A 192 -19.85 -2.34 12.93
CA SER A 192 -21.31 -2.37 12.90
C SER A 192 -21.86 -3.75 12.52
N ARG A 193 -21.24 -4.43 11.55
CA ARG A 193 -21.63 -5.78 11.14
C ARG A 193 -21.36 -6.81 12.26
N ALA A 194 -20.21 -6.72 12.92
CA ALA A 194 -19.87 -7.60 14.05
C ALA A 194 -20.86 -7.49 15.21
N LEU A 195 -21.37 -6.29 15.50
CA LEU A 195 -22.42 -6.07 16.51
C LEU A 195 -23.75 -6.69 16.10
N THR A 196 -24.12 -6.59 14.82
CA THR A 196 -25.37 -7.15 14.29
C THR A 196 -25.35 -8.69 14.31
N THR A 197 -24.23 -9.30 13.95
CA THR A 197 -24.07 -10.77 13.99
C THR A 197 -24.05 -11.33 15.40
N LYS A 198 -23.46 -10.63 16.37
CA LYS A 198 -23.50 -11.04 17.79
C LYS A 198 -24.91 -11.00 18.40
N ASN A 199 -25.76 -10.13 17.89
CA ASN A 199 -27.17 -10.03 18.31
C ASN A 199 -28.09 -11.03 17.59
N ALA A 200 -27.64 -11.63 16.48
CA ALA A 200 -28.47 -12.51 15.67
C ALA A 200 -28.37 -14.01 16.00
N ASN A 201 -27.30 -14.49 16.62
CA ASN A 201 -27.17 -15.83 17.25
C ASN A 201 -25.77 -16.03 17.84
N PRO A 202 -25.64 -16.56 19.09
CA PRO A 202 -24.36 -17.03 19.55
C PRO A 202 -24.17 -18.48 19.09
N ILE A 203 -23.97 -18.73 17.83
CA ILE A 203 -23.49 -20.02 17.35
C ILE A 203 -22.03 -19.85 16.94
N LEU A 204 -21.19 -20.32 17.86
CA LEU A 204 -19.83 -20.72 17.73
C LEU A 204 -19.48 -21.22 16.32
N SER A 205 -18.60 -20.54 15.65
CA SER A 205 -17.60 -21.20 14.84
C SER A 205 -16.24 -20.55 15.13
N VAL A 206 -15.70 -20.88 16.30
CA VAL A 206 -14.26 -20.85 16.50
C VAL A 206 -13.72 -22.03 15.71
N SER A 207 -13.34 -21.82 14.48
CA SER A 207 -12.32 -22.68 13.90
C SER A 207 -11.01 -22.30 14.58
N GLN A 208 -10.72 -22.97 15.69
CA GLN A 208 -9.37 -23.13 16.18
C GLN A 208 -8.61 -23.92 15.10
N SER A 209 -8.01 -23.24 14.16
CA SER A 209 -6.84 -23.79 13.50
C SER A 209 -5.70 -23.64 14.49
N GLU A 210 -5.39 -24.76 15.10
CA GLU A 210 -4.35 -24.97 16.07
C GLU A 210 -3.02 -24.38 15.59
N ALA A 211 -2.42 -23.61 16.48
CA ALA A 211 -0.98 -23.39 16.47
C ALA A 211 -0.30 -24.77 16.58
N ASN A 212 0.07 -25.35 15.48
CA ASN A 212 0.93 -26.52 15.49
C ASN A 212 1.90 -26.54 14.32
N SER A 213 3.16 -26.60 14.75
CA SER A 213 4.32 -27.18 14.07
C SER A 213 4.85 -26.49 12.83
N GLY A 214 6.07 -25.96 13.02
CA GLY A 214 7.04 -25.62 11.99
C GLY A 214 7.15 -26.60 10.84
N HIS A 215 6.39 -26.34 9.81
CA HIS A 215 6.66 -26.78 8.46
C HIS A 215 6.36 -25.58 7.57
N SER A 216 7.41 -25.04 7.00
CA SER A 216 7.33 -24.07 5.91
C SER A 216 6.78 -24.78 4.68
N GLN A 217 5.45 -24.91 4.60
CA GLN A 217 4.79 -25.22 3.33
C GLN A 217 5.03 -24.02 2.39
N PRO A 218 5.40 -24.26 1.13
CA PRO A 218 5.48 -23.18 0.17
C PRO A 218 4.10 -22.55 0.04
N TRP A 219 4.07 -21.25 0.32
CA TRP A 219 2.87 -20.42 0.26
C TRP A 219 2.30 -20.45 -1.17
N THR A 220 1.06 -20.92 -1.32
CA THR A 220 0.38 -20.94 -2.62
C THR A 220 -0.58 -19.76 -2.70
N LEU A 221 -0.58 -19.08 -3.83
CA LEU A 221 -1.37 -17.87 -4.07
C LEU A 221 -2.89 -18.14 -3.90
N GLU A 222 -3.33 -19.34 -4.22
CA GLU A 222 -4.73 -19.76 -4.22
C GLU A 222 -5.33 -19.84 -2.81
N ASP A 223 -4.50 -20.13 -1.79
CA ASP A 223 -4.96 -20.32 -0.40
C ASP A 223 -5.04 -19.02 0.40
N SER A 224 -4.76 -17.85 -0.20
CA SER A 224 -4.43 -16.64 0.54
C SER A 224 -5.16 -15.38 0.11
N LEU A 225 -6.02 -15.45 -0.90
CA LEU A 225 -6.77 -14.29 -1.38
C LEU A 225 -7.99 -14.02 -0.49
N GLU A 226 -7.78 -13.26 0.58
CA GLU A 226 -8.85 -12.89 1.51
C GLU A 226 -8.72 -11.43 1.92
N ASN A 227 -9.84 -10.72 1.96
CA ASN A 227 -9.91 -9.37 2.50
C ASN A 227 -11.23 -9.16 3.24
N ASP A 228 -11.17 -9.08 4.56
CA ASP A 228 -12.35 -8.95 5.42
C ASP A 228 -13.21 -7.73 5.08
N PHE A 229 -12.62 -6.67 4.54
CA PHE A 229 -13.37 -5.49 4.10
C PHE A 229 -14.34 -5.78 2.96
N GLU A 230 -14.08 -6.77 2.09
CA GLU A 230 -15.01 -7.13 1.02
C GLU A 230 -16.41 -7.42 1.54
N SER A 231 -16.48 -8.03 2.71
CA SER A 231 -17.74 -8.41 3.36
C SER A 231 -18.68 -7.23 3.61
N VAL A 232 -18.16 -6.02 3.74
CA VAL A 232 -18.93 -4.79 4.03
C VAL A 232 -18.86 -3.76 2.91
N ILE A 233 -17.70 -3.63 2.26
CA ILE A 233 -17.47 -2.60 1.24
C ILE A 233 -18.32 -2.83 0.00
N PHE A 234 -18.50 -4.06 -0.43
CA PHE A 234 -19.31 -4.39 -1.60
C PHE A 234 -20.81 -4.10 -1.41
N ASP A 235 -21.29 -4.05 -0.17
CA ASP A 235 -22.67 -3.69 0.13
C ASP A 235 -22.85 -2.17 0.20
N ILE A 236 -21.83 -1.44 0.67
CA ILE A 236 -21.84 0.03 0.78
C ILE A 236 -21.62 0.67 -0.59
N GLU A 237 -20.67 0.14 -1.37
CA GLU A 237 -20.25 0.66 -2.67
C GLU A 237 -20.31 -0.45 -3.73
N PRO A 238 -21.51 -0.75 -4.30
CA PRO A 238 -21.67 -1.83 -5.29
C PRO A 238 -20.81 -1.64 -6.55
N GLU A 239 -20.37 -0.42 -6.84
CA GLU A 239 -19.46 -0.14 -7.95
C GLU A 239 -18.12 -0.89 -7.77
N ILE A 240 -17.62 -1.00 -6.54
CA ILE A 240 -16.38 -1.73 -6.23
C ILE A 240 -16.56 -3.24 -6.49
N ARG A 241 -17.73 -3.80 -6.17
CA ARG A 241 -18.06 -5.19 -6.51
C ARG A 241 -18.02 -5.43 -8.01
N ARG A 242 -18.60 -4.52 -8.81
CA ARG A 242 -18.60 -4.63 -10.27
C ARG A 242 -17.18 -4.58 -10.86
N THR A 243 -16.24 -3.84 -10.26
CA THR A 243 -14.83 -3.90 -10.72
C THR A 243 -14.23 -5.28 -10.51
N LYS A 244 -14.53 -5.97 -9.40
CA LYS A 244 -14.12 -7.36 -9.16
C LYS A 244 -14.70 -8.30 -10.20
N GLU A 245 -15.99 -8.19 -10.45
CA GLU A 245 -16.71 -9.01 -11.44
C GLU A 245 -16.14 -8.80 -12.85
N ALA A 246 -15.84 -7.56 -13.24
CA ALA A 246 -15.25 -7.26 -14.54
C ALA A 246 -13.86 -7.90 -14.72
N LEU A 247 -13.01 -7.89 -13.68
CA LEU A 247 -11.71 -8.56 -13.70
C LEU A 247 -11.86 -10.09 -13.86
N LEU A 248 -12.78 -10.71 -13.11
CA LEU A 248 -13.04 -12.15 -13.21
C LEU A 248 -13.61 -12.53 -14.57
N GLN A 249 -14.53 -11.76 -15.12
CA GLN A 249 -15.10 -11.98 -16.47
C GLN A 249 -14.03 -11.84 -17.58
N ALA A 250 -13.03 -11.00 -17.36
CA ALA A 250 -11.90 -10.84 -18.27
C ALA A 250 -10.83 -11.95 -18.14
N GLY A 251 -11.07 -12.97 -17.31
CA GLY A 251 -10.21 -14.14 -17.16
C GLY A 251 -9.15 -14.01 -16.06
N ALA A 252 -9.35 -13.15 -15.08
CA ALA A 252 -8.49 -13.15 -13.88
C ALA A 252 -8.65 -14.49 -13.13
N LEU A 253 -7.56 -15.10 -12.71
CA LEU A 253 -7.51 -16.31 -11.89
C LEU A 253 -8.10 -16.08 -10.50
N GLY A 254 -8.00 -14.84 -10.00
CA GLY A 254 -8.57 -14.36 -8.77
C GLY A 254 -8.59 -12.85 -8.78
N ALA A 255 -9.47 -12.23 -7.99
CA ALA A 255 -9.54 -10.79 -7.84
C ALA A 255 -9.86 -10.42 -6.39
N LEU A 256 -9.25 -9.34 -5.88
CA LEU A 256 -9.37 -8.94 -4.49
C LEU A 256 -9.35 -7.42 -4.31
N LEU A 257 -10.06 -6.94 -3.30
CA LEU A 257 -10.02 -5.57 -2.85
C LEU A 257 -8.62 -5.20 -2.33
N ALA A 258 -8.06 -4.07 -2.74
CA ALA A 258 -6.78 -3.57 -2.24
C ALA A 258 -6.97 -2.76 -0.94
N GLY A 259 -6.45 -3.27 0.16
CA GLY A 259 -6.59 -2.64 1.48
C GLY A 259 -8.05 -2.44 1.86
N SER A 260 -8.40 -1.23 2.34
CA SER A 260 -9.80 -0.84 2.61
C SER A 260 -10.55 -0.34 1.36
N GLY A 261 -9.96 -0.45 0.18
CA GLY A 261 -10.54 0.01 -1.07
C GLY A 261 -10.13 1.45 -1.43
N SER A 262 -10.61 1.94 -2.53
CA SER A 262 -11.64 1.40 -3.46
C SER A 262 -11.11 0.53 -4.61
N SER A 263 -9.78 0.43 -4.81
CA SER A 263 -9.25 -0.35 -5.92
C SER A 263 -9.45 -1.84 -5.70
N VAL A 264 -9.61 -2.55 -6.82
CA VAL A 264 -9.60 -4.02 -6.88
C VAL A 264 -8.49 -4.44 -7.84
N PHE A 265 -7.76 -5.49 -7.51
CA PHE A 265 -6.79 -6.07 -8.42
C PHE A 265 -7.20 -7.47 -8.84
N GLY A 266 -6.87 -7.84 -10.07
CA GLY A 266 -7.02 -9.20 -10.61
C GLY A 266 -5.67 -9.77 -11.01
N ILE A 267 -5.53 -11.10 -10.88
CA ILE A 267 -4.32 -11.86 -11.17
C ILE A 267 -4.52 -12.58 -12.49
N PHE A 268 -3.53 -12.56 -13.36
CA PHE A 268 -3.57 -13.20 -14.66
C PHE A 268 -2.45 -14.23 -14.82
N ALA A 269 -2.70 -15.29 -15.58
CA ALA A 269 -1.76 -16.40 -15.76
C ALA A 269 -0.43 -15.97 -16.40
N GLY A 270 -0.44 -14.89 -17.18
CA GLY A 270 0.74 -14.39 -17.86
C GLY A 270 0.53 -13.01 -18.47
N LYS A 271 1.60 -12.48 -19.06
CA LYS A 271 1.62 -11.16 -19.70
C LYS A 271 0.59 -11.04 -20.83
N GLU A 272 0.44 -12.09 -21.63
CA GLU A 272 -0.48 -12.10 -22.78
C GLU A 272 -1.93 -12.04 -22.32
N ASP A 273 -2.30 -12.81 -21.28
CA ASP A 273 -3.64 -12.78 -20.70
C ASP A 273 -3.94 -11.43 -20.05
N GLN A 274 -2.98 -10.86 -19.33
CA GLN A 274 -3.10 -9.51 -18.77
C GLN A 274 -3.34 -8.46 -19.87
N GLN A 275 -2.56 -8.50 -20.96
CA GLN A 275 -2.68 -7.53 -22.04
C GLN A 275 -4.02 -7.66 -22.77
N ARG A 276 -4.47 -8.90 -23.06
CA ARG A 276 -5.78 -9.16 -23.63
C ARG A 276 -6.87 -8.59 -22.74
N ALA A 277 -6.88 -8.95 -21.45
CA ALA A 277 -7.87 -8.46 -20.50
C ALA A 277 -7.87 -6.94 -20.38
N ALA A 278 -6.70 -6.29 -20.34
CA ALA A 278 -6.61 -4.84 -20.29
C ALA A 278 -7.23 -4.13 -21.49
N ASN A 279 -7.26 -4.78 -22.66
CA ASN A 279 -7.90 -4.25 -23.88
C ASN A 279 -9.40 -4.58 -23.97
N GLU A 280 -9.83 -5.67 -23.36
CA GLU A 280 -11.22 -6.19 -23.46
C GLU A 280 -12.14 -5.69 -22.36
N ILE A 281 -11.60 -5.35 -21.17
CA ILE A 281 -12.39 -4.83 -20.05
C ILE A 281 -13.11 -3.55 -20.47
N GLN A 282 -14.44 -3.59 -20.40
CA GLN A 282 -15.27 -2.40 -20.61
C GLN A 282 -15.30 -1.59 -19.32
N LEU A 283 -14.63 -0.45 -19.33
CA LEU A 283 -14.58 0.45 -18.18
C LEU A 283 -15.88 1.26 -18.07
N GLU A 284 -16.49 1.27 -16.90
CA GLU A 284 -17.55 2.22 -16.57
C GLU A 284 -16.96 3.65 -16.49
N ALA A 285 -17.82 4.67 -16.61
CA ALA A 285 -17.40 6.06 -16.54
C ALA A 285 -16.67 6.35 -15.20
N GLY A 286 -15.47 6.91 -15.29
CA GLY A 286 -14.63 7.23 -14.15
C GLY A 286 -13.70 6.10 -13.68
N TRP A 287 -13.85 4.88 -14.19
CA TRP A 287 -12.91 3.82 -13.88
C TRP A 287 -11.55 4.05 -14.54
N ARG A 288 -10.50 3.71 -13.80
CA ARG A 288 -9.13 3.76 -14.30
C ARG A 288 -8.50 2.38 -14.17
N ILE A 289 -7.81 1.94 -15.22
CA ILE A 289 -7.15 0.63 -15.31
C ILE A 289 -5.62 0.79 -15.31
N PHE A 290 -4.94 -0.06 -14.57
CA PHE A 290 -3.50 -0.04 -14.40
C PHE A 290 -2.93 -1.47 -14.48
N PRO A 291 -2.49 -1.92 -15.66
CA PRO A 291 -1.71 -3.15 -15.77
C PRO A 291 -0.38 -2.98 -15.02
N CYS A 292 -0.08 -3.90 -14.15
CA CYS A 292 1.16 -3.87 -13.36
C CYS A 292 1.64 -5.30 -13.06
N VAL A 293 2.79 -5.40 -12.41
CA VAL A 293 3.37 -6.68 -12.00
C VAL A 293 3.86 -6.57 -10.55
N THR A 294 4.02 -7.69 -9.87
CA THR A 294 4.71 -7.71 -8.56
C THR A 294 6.17 -7.29 -8.70
N VAL A 295 6.68 -6.62 -7.67
CA VAL A 295 8.07 -6.17 -7.56
C VAL A 295 8.70 -6.90 -6.38
N SER A 296 9.79 -7.62 -6.61
CA SER A 296 10.56 -8.28 -5.56
C SER A 296 11.28 -7.25 -4.67
N GLN A 297 11.69 -7.66 -3.47
CA GLN A 297 12.46 -6.79 -2.61
C GLN A 297 13.77 -6.32 -3.26
N THR A 298 14.47 -7.23 -3.95
CA THR A 298 15.71 -6.89 -4.66
C THR A 298 15.49 -5.87 -5.77
N GLU A 299 14.42 -6.03 -6.58
CA GLU A 299 14.07 -5.05 -7.62
C GLU A 299 13.69 -3.70 -6.99
N TYR A 300 12.91 -3.72 -5.91
CA TYR A 300 12.50 -2.55 -5.16
C TYR A 300 13.70 -1.76 -4.64
N LEU A 301 14.57 -2.42 -3.86
CA LEU A 301 15.77 -1.79 -3.28
C LEU A 301 16.71 -1.23 -4.35
N ARG A 302 16.89 -1.97 -5.45
CA ARG A 302 17.68 -1.47 -6.60
C ARG A 302 17.05 -0.21 -7.21
N ALA A 303 15.73 -0.18 -7.39
CA ALA A 303 15.03 0.95 -8.00
C ALA A 303 15.10 2.23 -7.15
N ILE A 304 15.02 2.08 -5.83
CA ILE A 304 15.16 3.20 -4.88
C ILE A 304 16.64 3.49 -4.53
N GLY A 305 17.61 2.72 -5.10
CA GLY A 305 19.06 2.93 -4.92
C GLY A 305 19.58 2.51 -3.54
N SER A 306 18.98 1.54 -2.89
CA SER A 306 19.39 1.00 -1.57
C SER A 306 20.22 -0.24 -1.73
#